data_7b755dfb89671f363a459ea205b13a65
#
_entry.id   7b755dfb89671f363a459ea205b13a65
#
_cell.length_a   1.000
_cell.length_b   1.000
_cell.length_c   1.000
_cell.angle_alpha   90.00
_cell.angle_beta   90.00
_cell.angle_gamma   90.00
#
_symmetry.space_group_name_H-M   'P 1'
#
loop_
_entity.id
_entity.type
_entity.pdbx_description
1 polymer ?
#
loop_
_entity_poly.entity_id
_entity_poly.type
_entity_poly.pdbx_seq_one_letter_code
_entity_poly.pdbx_strand_id
1 'polypeptide(L)'
;IGYNTLGTNGRLGNQMFQYASLRGIAAKHDYDFCIPPEDHLTYADYALFLAFKMEGVKSGIIDGNTVSESGYEYDENLFNSCPDNVNLDGYYQTEKYFKHIEEQIKKDFTFKDDILETCKEYIKQFDDISFLHIRRGDNVGREDYYPMPSAEWMGKMVEKHFPNKPILICTDDLDWVKSQDIFKDDKFNISETRVYYDTPVMIGGGSYAKSLVPYYDLCLMSLCNGAIIANSSLSWWGAWLQTASDKKIVCQDPWYGPKLASNNTKDLYPESWIVEKI
;
A
#
# COMPACT_ATOMS: atom_id res chain seq x y z
N ILE A 1 -13.42 -14.70 13.20
CA ILE A 1 -12.76 -15.02 11.92
C ILE A 1 -11.27 -14.66 11.97
N GLY A 2 -10.45 -15.24 11.09
CA GLY A 2 -9.02 -15.00 11.08
C GLY A 2 -8.42 -14.90 9.68
N TYR A 3 -7.12 -14.57 9.62
CA TYR A 3 -6.35 -14.56 8.39
C TYR A 3 -4.99 -15.24 8.64
N ASN A 4 -5.01 -16.59 8.69
CA ASN A 4 -3.86 -17.39 9.12
C ASN A 4 -2.62 -17.23 8.24
N THR A 5 -2.80 -16.87 6.97
CA THR A 5 -1.72 -16.67 5.99
C THR A 5 -1.27 -15.21 5.87
N LEU A 6 -1.75 -14.32 6.74
CA LEU A 6 -1.35 -12.91 6.75
C LEU A 6 0.17 -12.79 6.91
N GLY A 7 0.82 -12.10 5.97
CA GLY A 7 2.28 -11.99 5.91
C GLY A 7 2.96 -12.95 4.93
N THR A 8 2.30 -14.01 4.46
CA THR A 8 2.87 -14.95 3.47
C THR A 8 2.58 -14.56 2.04
N ASN A 9 1.47 -13.86 1.80
CA ASN A 9 1.00 -13.54 0.48
C ASN A 9 1.06 -12.02 0.23
N GLY A 10 2.22 -11.57 -0.20
CA GLY A 10 2.49 -10.17 -0.49
C GLY A 10 3.17 -9.41 0.66
N ARG A 11 3.69 -8.22 0.32
CA ARG A 11 4.41 -7.32 1.25
C ARG A 11 3.42 -6.42 2.01
N LEU A 12 3.96 -5.45 2.79
CA LEU A 12 3.21 -4.56 3.67
C LEU A 12 1.87 -4.04 3.10
N GLY A 13 1.87 -3.48 1.88
CA GLY A 13 0.63 -2.95 1.29
C GLY A 13 -0.46 -4.00 1.08
N ASN A 14 -0.10 -5.23 0.72
CA ASN A 14 -1.06 -6.34 0.61
C ASN A 14 -1.53 -6.80 1.99
N GLN A 15 -0.62 -6.88 2.96
CA GLN A 15 -0.97 -7.21 4.35
C GLN A 15 -1.96 -6.20 4.95
N MET A 16 -1.83 -4.92 4.60
CA MET A 16 -2.77 -3.89 5.02
C MET A 16 -4.17 -4.13 4.43
N PHE A 17 -4.29 -4.50 3.16
CA PHE A 17 -5.58 -4.86 2.56
C PHE A 17 -6.19 -6.09 3.23
N GLN A 18 -5.40 -7.13 3.43
CA GLN A 18 -5.83 -8.38 4.09
C GLN A 18 -6.33 -8.11 5.50
N TYR A 19 -5.57 -7.34 6.29
CA TYR A 19 -5.95 -6.93 7.64
C TYR A 19 -7.23 -6.07 7.64
N ALA A 20 -7.27 -5.01 6.83
CA ALA A 20 -8.39 -4.09 6.80
C ALA A 20 -9.69 -4.79 6.38
N SER A 21 -9.62 -5.69 5.42
CA SER A 21 -10.77 -6.46 4.94
C SER A 21 -11.25 -7.50 5.95
N LEU A 22 -10.32 -8.21 6.62
CA LEU A 22 -10.65 -9.07 7.76
C LEU A 22 -11.40 -8.27 8.84
N ARG A 23 -10.86 -7.10 9.21
CA ARG A 23 -11.43 -6.19 10.21
C ARG A 23 -12.81 -5.70 9.80
N GLY A 24 -12.98 -5.32 8.51
CA GLY A 24 -14.25 -4.83 7.98
C GLY A 24 -15.32 -5.91 7.91
N ILE A 25 -14.96 -7.12 7.45
CA ILE A 25 -15.88 -8.27 7.44
C ILE A 25 -16.29 -8.65 8.88
N ALA A 26 -15.33 -8.68 9.81
CA ALA A 26 -15.61 -8.94 11.21
C ALA A 26 -16.60 -7.92 11.80
N ALA A 27 -16.35 -6.63 11.56
CA ALA A 27 -17.24 -5.54 12.01
C ALA A 27 -18.65 -5.62 11.39
N LYS A 28 -18.76 -6.01 10.11
CA LYS A 28 -20.04 -6.17 9.42
C LYS A 28 -20.94 -7.20 10.08
N HIS A 29 -20.35 -8.27 10.62
CA HIS A 29 -21.06 -9.43 11.18
C HIS A 29 -21.02 -9.49 12.71
N ASP A 30 -20.43 -8.51 13.37
CA ASP A 30 -20.20 -8.51 14.84
C ASP A 30 -19.38 -9.73 15.30
N TYR A 31 -18.38 -10.12 14.52
CA TYR A 31 -17.48 -11.23 14.83
C TYR A 31 -16.23 -10.76 15.55
N ASP A 32 -15.71 -11.58 16.44
CA ASP A 32 -14.31 -11.47 16.88
C ASP A 32 -13.37 -11.81 15.71
N PHE A 33 -12.17 -11.20 15.71
CA PHE A 33 -11.14 -11.52 14.72
C PHE A 33 -9.77 -11.67 15.38
N CYS A 34 -8.89 -12.42 14.72
CA CYS A 34 -7.49 -12.52 15.08
C CYS A 34 -6.59 -12.62 13.86
N ILE A 35 -5.31 -12.28 14.07
CA ILE A 35 -4.24 -12.42 13.09
C ILE A 35 -3.07 -13.19 13.71
N PRO A 36 -2.17 -13.81 12.92
CA PRO A 36 -0.99 -14.48 13.46
C PRO A 36 -0.19 -13.55 14.37
N PRO A 37 0.44 -14.06 15.45
CA PRO A 37 1.28 -13.27 16.33
C PRO A 37 2.50 -12.69 15.62
N GLU A 38 3.03 -11.59 16.14
CA GLU A 38 4.19 -10.86 15.56
C GLU A 38 5.41 -11.75 15.34
N ASP A 39 5.65 -12.68 16.26
CA ASP A 39 6.79 -13.61 16.25
C ASP A 39 6.51 -14.92 15.52
N HIS A 40 5.49 -14.97 14.70
CA HIS A 40 5.15 -16.16 13.93
C HIS A 40 6.25 -16.45 12.89
N LEU A 41 7.14 -17.37 13.22
CA LEU A 41 8.39 -17.69 12.52
C LEU A 41 8.25 -18.09 11.04
N THR A 42 7.05 -18.37 10.57
CA THR A 42 6.78 -18.78 9.20
C THR A 42 6.80 -17.58 8.23
N TYR A 43 6.80 -16.33 8.72
CA TYR A 43 6.52 -15.15 7.91
C TYR A 43 7.63 -14.10 8.01
N ALA A 44 8.70 -14.29 7.24
CA ALA A 44 9.85 -13.39 7.21
C ALA A 44 9.53 -11.92 6.84
N ASP A 45 8.38 -11.68 6.20
CA ASP A 45 7.94 -10.35 5.73
C ASP A 45 6.69 -9.82 6.46
N TYR A 46 6.41 -10.28 7.68
CA TYR A 46 5.24 -9.85 8.43
C TYR A 46 5.44 -8.44 9.00
N ALA A 47 5.15 -7.44 8.17
CA ALA A 47 5.58 -6.06 8.37
C ALA A 47 4.57 -5.16 9.11
N LEU A 48 3.33 -5.61 9.37
CA LEU A 48 2.32 -4.78 10.06
C LEU A 48 2.81 -4.29 11.43
N PHE A 49 3.34 -5.19 12.24
CA PHE A 49 3.87 -4.86 13.58
C PHE A 49 5.19 -4.07 13.53
N LEU A 50 5.88 -4.04 12.39
CA LEU A 50 7.06 -3.19 12.21
C LEU A 50 6.67 -1.74 11.90
N ALA A 51 5.57 -1.53 11.18
CA ALA A 51 5.11 -0.21 10.76
C ALA A 51 4.18 0.45 11.76
N PHE A 52 3.26 -0.32 12.37
CA PHE A 52 2.13 0.20 13.14
C PHE A 52 2.14 -0.28 14.59
N LYS A 53 1.43 0.46 15.46
CA LYS A 53 1.30 0.13 16.89
C LYS A 53 0.46 -1.13 17.11
N MET A 54 -0.54 -1.38 16.28
CA MET A 54 -1.44 -2.54 16.33
C MET A 54 -2.05 -2.80 17.72
N GLU A 55 -2.39 -1.73 18.44
CA GLU A 55 -2.87 -1.80 19.82
C GLU A 55 -4.21 -2.55 19.92
N GLY A 56 -4.28 -3.54 20.83
CA GLY A 56 -5.50 -4.28 21.12
C GLY A 56 -5.90 -5.32 20.06
N VAL A 57 -5.07 -5.55 19.06
CA VAL A 57 -5.30 -6.61 18.06
C VAL A 57 -5.05 -7.97 18.69
N LYS A 58 -6.05 -8.86 18.61
CA LYS A 58 -5.92 -10.23 19.12
C LYS A 58 -5.01 -11.06 18.24
N SER A 59 -4.01 -11.70 18.83
CA SER A 59 -3.16 -12.67 18.15
C SER A 59 -3.74 -14.07 18.28
N GLY A 60 -3.76 -14.82 17.18
CA GLY A 60 -4.27 -16.19 17.15
C GLY A 60 -4.35 -16.74 15.73
N ILE A 61 -4.69 -18.02 15.65
CA ILE A 61 -4.94 -18.77 14.42
C ILE A 61 -6.29 -19.43 14.54
N ILE A 62 -7.09 -19.40 13.49
CA ILE A 62 -8.40 -20.06 13.43
C ILE A 62 -8.24 -21.48 12.89
N ASP A 63 -8.70 -22.46 13.64
CA ASP A 63 -8.83 -23.85 13.16
C ASP A 63 -10.22 -24.03 12.54
N GLY A 64 -10.41 -23.45 11.34
CA GLY A 64 -11.67 -23.46 10.63
C GLY A 64 -11.48 -23.60 9.12
N ASN A 65 -12.60 -23.68 8.40
CA ASN A 65 -12.56 -23.73 6.94
C ASN A 65 -11.98 -22.44 6.35
N THR A 66 -11.31 -22.56 5.20
CA THR A 66 -10.83 -21.41 4.46
C THR A 66 -11.93 -20.89 3.52
N VAL A 67 -12.11 -19.58 3.52
CA VAL A 67 -12.99 -18.85 2.62
C VAL A 67 -12.16 -17.87 1.81
N SER A 68 -12.15 -18.03 0.49
CA SER A 68 -11.37 -17.19 -0.42
C SER A 68 -12.27 -16.24 -1.20
N GLU A 69 -11.76 -15.05 -1.53
CA GLU A 69 -12.43 -14.17 -2.49
C GLU A 69 -12.53 -14.83 -3.88
N SER A 70 -13.58 -14.51 -4.64
CA SER A 70 -13.85 -15.12 -5.94
C SER A 70 -13.00 -14.55 -7.08
N GLY A 71 -12.38 -13.40 -6.88
CA GLY A 71 -11.57 -12.68 -7.87
C GLY A 71 -10.90 -11.45 -7.27
N TYR A 72 -10.46 -10.50 -8.11
CA TYR A 72 -9.85 -9.23 -7.67
C TYR A 72 -10.87 -8.11 -7.41
N GLU A 73 -12.09 -8.25 -7.91
CA GLU A 73 -13.18 -7.34 -7.64
C GLU A 73 -13.81 -7.62 -6.27
N TYR A 74 -14.59 -6.65 -5.78
CA TYR A 74 -15.36 -6.81 -4.55
C TYR A 74 -16.32 -7.98 -4.64
N ASP A 75 -16.19 -8.92 -3.71
CA ASP A 75 -17.12 -10.04 -3.55
C ASP A 75 -18.22 -9.68 -2.54
N GLU A 76 -19.30 -9.13 -3.05
CA GLU A 76 -20.46 -8.72 -2.25
C GLU A 76 -21.10 -9.89 -1.51
N ASN A 77 -21.12 -11.09 -2.12
CA ASN A 77 -21.68 -12.27 -1.48
C ASN A 77 -20.85 -12.70 -0.27
N LEU A 78 -19.52 -12.75 -0.43
CA LEU A 78 -18.60 -13.02 0.68
C LEU A 78 -18.79 -11.97 1.78
N PHE A 79 -18.80 -10.69 1.44
CA PHE A 79 -18.94 -9.61 2.42
C PHE A 79 -20.25 -9.69 3.21
N ASN A 80 -21.37 -10.03 2.55
CA ASN A 80 -22.69 -10.09 3.17
C ASN A 80 -23.02 -11.41 3.86
N SER A 81 -22.31 -12.51 3.52
CA SER A 81 -22.65 -13.86 3.98
C SER A 81 -21.46 -14.65 4.53
N CYS A 82 -20.35 -13.95 4.87
CA CYS A 82 -19.18 -14.60 5.45
C CYS A 82 -19.57 -15.39 6.71
N PRO A 83 -19.32 -16.71 6.76
CA PRO A 83 -19.63 -17.48 7.97
C PRO A 83 -18.65 -17.13 9.10
N ASP A 84 -19.07 -17.38 10.34
CA ASP A 84 -18.19 -17.27 11.48
C ASP A 84 -17.18 -18.43 11.55
N ASN A 85 -16.12 -18.24 12.35
CA ASN A 85 -15.09 -19.23 12.61
C ASN A 85 -14.40 -19.77 11.34
N VAL A 86 -14.10 -18.88 10.40
CA VAL A 86 -13.39 -19.19 9.15
C VAL A 86 -12.06 -18.45 9.05
N ASN A 87 -11.16 -19.01 8.27
CA ASN A 87 -9.93 -18.38 7.83
C ASN A 87 -10.13 -17.74 6.46
N LEU A 88 -9.85 -16.43 6.33
CA LEU A 88 -9.89 -15.75 5.04
C LEU A 88 -8.59 -15.99 4.26
N ASP A 89 -8.68 -16.03 2.93
CA ASP A 89 -7.55 -16.13 2.02
C ASP A 89 -7.82 -15.37 0.73
N GLY A 90 -6.85 -14.55 0.27
CA GLY A 90 -6.96 -13.71 -0.92
C GLY A 90 -6.15 -12.42 -0.80
N TYR A 91 -6.42 -11.44 -1.64
CA TYR A 91 -5.79 -10.10 -1.61
C TYR A 91 -6.71 -9.01 -1.08
N TYR A 92 -8.00 -9.10 -1.36
CA TYR A 92 -9.05 -8.18 -0.88
C TYR A 92 -8.76 -6.71 -1.21
N GLN A 93 -8.23 -6.43 -2.41
CA GLN A 93 -7.68 -5.11 -2.80
C GLN A 93 -8.78 -4.09 -3.18
N THR A 94 -9.71 -3.81 -2.26
CA THR A 94 -10.69 -2.74 -2.41
C THR A 94 -11.14 -2.20 -1.06
N GLU A 95 -11.36 -0.87 -0.98
CA GLU A 95 -11.89 -0.25 0.25
C GLU A 95 -13.32 -0.69 0.60
N LYS A 96 -14.06 -1.29 -0.35
CA LYS A 96 -15.46 -1.69 -0.15
C LYS A 96 -15.64 -2.66 1.02
N TYR A 97 -14.61 -3.45 1.33
CA TYR A 97 -14.65 -4.36 2.49
C TYR A 97 -14.58 -3.64 3.83
N PHE A 98 -13.97 -2.45 3.91
CA PHE A 98 -13.68 -1.77 5.19
C PHE A 98 -14.05 -0.29 5.24
N LYS A 99 -14.63 0.27 4.16
CA LYS A 99 -15.02 1.70 4.10
C LYS A 99 -15.96 2.10 5.23
N HIS A 100 -16.87 1.22 5.63
CA HIS A 100 -17.85 1.48 6.70
C HIS A 100 -17.22 1.62 8.10
N ILE A 101 -15.94 1.22 8.27
CA ILE A 101 -15.14 1.39 9.48
C ILE A 101 -13.84 2.17 9.22
N GLU A 102 -13.85 3.10 8.25
CA GLU A 102 -12.68 3.84 7.80
C GLU A 102 -11.87 4.44 8.96
N GLU A 103 -12.53 5.11 9.90
CA GLU A 103 -11.86 5.75 11.05
C GLU A 103 -11.17 4.73 11.96
N GLN A 104 -11.76 3.54 12.11
CA GLN A 104 -11.14 2.47 12.87
C GLN A 104 -9.91 1.92 12.18
N ILE A 105 -9.95 1.74 10.86
CA ILE A 105 -8.79 1.29 10.08
C ILE A 105 -7.65 2.32 10.15
N LYS A 106 -7.96 3.62 10.05
CA LYS A 106 -6.95 4.70 10.22
C LYS A 106 -6.31 4.67 11.60
N LYS A 107 -7.10 4.38 12.64
CA LYS A 107 -6.59 4.23 14.01
C LYS A 107 -5.71 3.00 14.15
N ASP A 108 -6.11 1.85 13.62
CA ASP A 108 -5.34 0.61 13.65
C ASP A 108 -3.98 0.79 12.94
N PHE A 109 -3.95 1.55 11.84
CA PHE A 109 -2.73 1.89 11.10
C PHE A 109 -2.02 3.15 11.62
N THR A 110 -2.08 3.39 12.93
CA THR A 110 -1.24 4.43 13.56
C THR A 110 0.21 3.99 13.55
N PHE A 111 1.07 4.74 12.87
CA PHE A 111 2.50 4.45 12.81
C PHE A 111 3.16 4.43 14.20
N LYS A 112 4.23 3.67 14.35
CA LYS A 112 5.10 3.75 15.54
C LYS A 112 5.66 5.17 15.68
N ASP A 113 5.90 5.60 16.91
CA ASP A 113 6.24 7.00 17.21
C ASP A 113 7.57 7.43 16.54
N ASP A 114 8.56 6.56 16.55
CA ASP A 114 9.87 6.82 15.90
C ASP A 114 9.74 7.05 14.39
N ILE A 115 8.92 6.24 13.71
CA ILE A 115 8.63 6.40 12.28
C ILE A 115 7.88 7.72 12.05
N LEU A 116 6.81 7.95 12.81
CA LEU A 116 5.95 9.12 12.64
C LEU A 116 6.70 10.42 12.91
N GLU A 117 7.48 10.49 13.98
CA GLU A 117 8.26 11.68 14.35
C GLU A 117 9.33 11.99 13.30
N THR A 118 10.07 10.98 12.82
CA THR A 118 11.04 11.12 11.75
C THR A 118 10.39 11.68 10.47
N CYS A 119 9.27 11.12 10.06
CA CYS A 119 8.56 11.55 8.86
C CYS A 119 7.95 12.94 9.01
N LYS A 120 7.38 13.27 10.16
CA LYS A 120 6.86 14.61 10.46
C LYS A 120 7.96 15.66 10.43
N GLU A 121 9.12 15.35 10.98
CA GLU A 121 10.27 16.29 10.95
C GLU A 121 10.70 16.56 9.51
N TYR A 122 10.77 15.53 8.68
CA TYR A 122 11.10 15.68 7.26
C TYR A 122 10.08 16.52 6.51
N ILE A 123 8.77 16.26 6.70
CA ILE A 123 7.69 16.94 5.97
C ILE A 123 7.56 18.43 6.35
N LYS A 124 7.97 18.84 7.54
CA LYS A 124 7.88 20.25 8.02
C LYS A 124 8.55 21.28 7.11
N GLN A 125 9.52 20.88 6.32
CA GLN A 125 10.19 21.79 5.37
C GLN A 125 9.30 22.20 4.19
N PHE A 126 8.12 21.60 4.04
CA PHE A 126 7.15 21.84 2.96
C PHE A 126 5.82 22.30 3.55
N ASP A 127 5.27 23.40 3.03
CA ASP A 127 3.94 23.86 3.44
C ASP A 127 2.81 22.98 2.86
N ASP A 128 2.96 22.54 1.62
CA ASP A 128 1.98 21.70 0.90
C ASP A 128 2.69 20.87 -0.17
N ILE A 129 2.90 19.60 0.11
CA ILE A 129 3.61 18.68 -0.79
C ILE A 129 2.70 17.52 -1.23
N SER A 130 2.80 17.12 -2.49
CA SER A 130 2.19 15.89 -3.01
C SER A 130 3.27 14.85 -3.30
N PHE A 131 2.93 13.58 -3.34
CA PHE A 131 3.92 12.56 -3.68
C PHE A 131 3.72 11.97 -5.08
N LEU A 132 4.82 11.55 -5.67
CA LEU A 132 4.91 10.70 -6.84
C LEU A 132 5.57 9.38 -6.42
N HIS A 133 4.85 8.26 -6.53
CA HIS A 133 5.44 6.96 -6.28
C HIS A 133 5.91 6.32 -7.59
N ILE A 134 7.16 5.92 -7.62
CA ILE A 134 7.80 5.27 -8.76
C ILE A 134 8.20 3.85 -8.35
N ARG A 135 7.45 2.87 -8.86
CA ARG A 135 7.67 1.45 -8.58
C ARG A 135 8.28 0.78 -9.80
N ARG A 136 9.52 0.37 -9.67
CA ARG A 136 10.28 -0.28 -10.75
C ARG A 136 10.88 -1.61 -10.31
N GLY A 137 11.78 -1.62 -9.36
CA GLY A 137 12.39 -2.78 -8.69
C GLY A 137 12.24 -4.11 -9.44
N ASP A 138 11.46 -5.02 -8.88
CA ASP A 138 11.15 -6.33 -9.45
C ASP A 138 10.15 -6.31 -10.64
N ASN A 139 9.64 -5.13 -11.03
CA ASN A 139 8.78 -4.96 -12.21
C ASN A 139 9.58 -4.81 -13.51
N VAL A 140 10.84 -4.38 -13.44
CA VAL A 140 11.71 -4.22 -14.62
C VAL A 140 11.88 -5.57 -15.33
N GLY A 141 11.58 -5.61 -16.63
CA GLY A 141 11.54 -6.84 -17.43
C GLY A 141 10.25 -7.66 -17.30
N ARG A 142 9.24 -7.11 -16.59
CA ARG A 142 7.93 -7.74 -16.39
C ARG A 142 6.77 -6.79 -16.76
N GLU A 143 6.99 -5.92 -17.72
CA GLU A 143 6.03 -4.87 -18.12
C GLU A 143 4.72 -5.46 -18.66
N ASP A 144 4.77 -6.68 -19.21
CA ASP A 144 3.57 -7.43 -19.63
C ASP A 144 2.65 -7.82 -18.44
N TYR A 145 3.18 -7.85 -17.23
CA TYR A 145 2.43 -8.11 -15.99
C TYR A 145 2.12 -6.81 -15.24
N TYR A 146 3.11 -5.91 -15.14
CA TYR A 146 3.07 -4.69 -14.33
C TYR A 146 3.57 -3.52 -15.16
N PRO A 147 2.69 -2.85 -15.90
CA PRO A 147 3.06 -1.73 -16.75
C PRO A 147 3.61 -0.56 -15.92
N MET A 148 4.70 0.03 -16.41
CA MET A 148 5.35 1.16 -15.76
C MET A 148 5.23 2.40 -16.66
N PRO A 149 4.70 3.54 -16.15
CA PRO A 149 4.68 4.78 -16.90
C PRO A 149 6.08 5.29 -17.21
N SER A 150 6.23 6.00 -18.33
CA SER A 150 7.47 6.70 -18.64
C SER A 150 7.66 7.94 -17.75
N ALA A 151 8.91 8.42 -17.64
CA ALA A 151 9.20 9.65 -16.90
C ALA A 151 8.46 10.86 -17.50
N GLU A 152 8.31 10.90 -18.83
CA GLU A 152 7.55 11.95 -19.56
C GLU A 152 6.07 11.92 -19.18
N TRP A 153 5.46 10.72 -19.08
CA TRP A 153 4.07 10.62 -18.63
C TRP A 153 3.93 11.13 -17.18
N MET A 154 4.82 10.70 -16.30
CA MET A 154 4.82 11.15 -14.90
C MET A 154 4.93 12.67 -14.80
N GLY A 155 5.84 13.28 -15.53
CA GLY A 155 5.99 14.73 -15.60
C GLY A 155 4.75 15.45 -16.12
N LYS A 156 4.10 14.92 -17.17
CA LYS A 156 2.83 15.44 -17.68
C LYS A 156 1.72 15.37 -16.64
N MET A 157 1.65 14.29 -15.85
CA MET A 157 0.65 14.16 -14.79
C MET A 157 0.89 15.14 -13.65
N VAL A 158 2.16 15.37 -13.30
CA VAL A 158 2.54 16.41 -12.32
C VAL A 158 2.09 17.79 -12.82
N GLU A 159 2.43 18.17 -14.04
CA GLU A 159 2.01 19.47 -14.60
C GLU A 159 0.49 19.62 -14.70
N LYS A 160 -0.22 18.54 -15.05
CA LYS A 160 -1.68 18.57 -15.18
C LYS A 160 -2.41 18.71 -13.85
N HIS A 161 -1.93 18.01 -12.82
CA HIS A 161 -2.67 17.85 -11.56
C HIS A 161 -2.08 18.64 -10.39
N PHE A 162 -0.76 18.93 -10.42
CA PHE A 162 0.01 19.55 -9.34
C PHE A 162 1.01 20.61 -9.87
N PRO A 163 0.59 21.55 -10.76
CA PRO A 163 1.51 22.43 -11.51
C PRO A 163 2.39 23.31 -10.61
N ASN A 164 1.90 23.68 -9.42
CA ASN A 164 2.57 24.61 -8.52
C ASN A 164 2.94 24.00 -7.16
N LYS A 165 2.93 22.66 -7.06
CA LYS A 165 3.25 21.97 -5.81
C LYS A 165 4.63 21.32 -5.86
N PRO A 166 5.38 21.35 -4.76
CA PRO A 166 6.53 20.47 -4.62
C PRO A 166 6.07 19.01 -4.63
N ILE A 167 6.90 18.15 -5.21
CA ILE A 167 6.62 16.72 -5.37
C ILE A 167 7.67 15.91 -4.64
N LEU A 168 7.23 15.09 -3.70
CA LEU A 168 8.08 14.10 -3.05
C LEU A 168 8.11 12.83 -3.88
N ILE A 169 9.27 12.45 -4.40
CA ILE A 169 9.46 11.18 -5.08
C ILE A 169 9.80 10.09 -4.06
N CYS A 170 8.93 9.10 -3.96
CA CYS A 170 9.18 7.83 -3.27
C CYS A 170 9.43 6.75 -4.34
N THR A 171 10.57 6.03 -4.26
CA THR A 171 10.92 5.05 -5.30
C THR A 171 11.76 3.90 -4.76
N ASP A 172 11.71 2.75 -5.38
CA ASP A 172 12.59 1.61 -5.16
C ASP A 172 13.75 1.54 -6.18
N ASP A 173 13.83 2.51 -7.13
CA ASP A 173 14.86 2.60 -8.17
C ASP A 173 15.43 4.03 -8.26
N LEU A 174 16.28 4.38 -7.27
CA LEU A 174 16.84 5.72 -7.15
C LEU A 174 17.76 6.09 -8.32
N ASP A 175 18.52 5.14 -8.81
CA ASP A 175 19.48 5.38 -9.91
C ASP A 175 18.74 5.72 -11.19
N TRP A 176 17.64 5.04 -11.45
CA TRP A 176 16.78 5.37 -12.58
C TRP A 176 16.19 6.78 -12.44
N VAL A 177 15.65 7.13 -11.26
CA VAL A 177 15.10 8.48 -11.03
C VAL A 177 16.14 9.55 -11.28
N LYS A 178 17.34 9.41 -10.72
CA LYS A 178 18.45 10.36 -10.89
C LYS A 178 18.94 10.47 -12.35
N SER A 179 18.73 9.43 -13.14
CA SER A 179 19.09 9.42 -14.58
C SER A 179 18.10 10.17 -15.46
N GLN A 180 16.90 10.48 -14.98
CA GLN A 180 15.85 11.16 -15.76
C GLN A 180 15.98 12.68 -15.62
N ASP A 181 16.17 13.39 -16.75
CA ASP A 181 16.34 14.85 -16.73
C ASP A 181 15.12 15.59 -16.18
N ILE A 182 13.92 15.06 -16.38
CA ILE A 182 12.67 15.67 -15.90
C ILE A 182 12.60 15.77 -14.37
N PHE A 183 13.24 14.86 -13.64
CA PHE A 183 13.23 14.87 -12.16
C PHE A 183 14.38 15.70 -11.55
N LYS A 184 15.17 16.42 -12.40
CA LYS A 184 16.19 17.37 -11.94
C LYS A 184 15.64 18.77 -11.65
N ASP A 185 14.37 19.04 -12.00
CA ASP A 185 13.69 20.28 -11.68
C ASP A 185 13.53 20.42 -10.16
N ASP A 186 13.73 21.62 -9.62
CA ASP A 186 13.74 21.93 -8.18
C ASP A 186 12.42 21.60 -7.44
N LYS A 187 11.32 21.43 -8.18
CA LYS A 187 10.06 20.99 -7.57
C LYS A 187 10.05 19.53 -7.14
N PHE A 188 10.94 18.69 -7.68
CA PHE A 188 11.04 17.28 -7.34
C PHE A 188 12.04 17.07 -6.18
N ASN A 189 11.53 16.51 -5.11
CA ASN A 189 12.30 16.21 -3.90
C ASN A 189 12.35 14.69 -3.75
N ILE A 190 13.53 14.11 -3.81
CA ILE A 190 13.68 12.65 -3.63
C ILE A 190 13.70 12.36 -2.14
N SER A 191 12.86 11.43 -1.70
CA SER A 191 12.87 10.96 -0.32
C SER A 191 14.23 10.39 0.05
N GLU A 192 14.93 11.04 1.00
CA GLU A 192 16.23 10.59 1.54
C GLU A 192 16.07 9.83 2.87
N THR A 193 14.87 9.68 3.38
CA THR A 193 14.60 8.97 4.65
C THR A 193 14.83 7.46 4.57
N ARG A 194 15.49 7.00 3.52
CA ARG A 194 15.85 5.61 3.34
C ARG A 194 16.89 5.18 4.35
N VAL A 195 16.38 4.70 5.48
CA VAL A 195 17.24 3.96 6.40
C VAL A 195 17.51 2.60 5.75
N TYR A 196 18.70 2.45 5.19
CA TYR A 196 19.21 1.15 4.78
C TYR A 196 19.51 0.37 6.06
N TYR A 197 18.68 -0.60 6.40
CA TYR A 197 19.10 -1.58 7.40
C TYR A 197 20.14 -2.50 6.74
N ASP A 198 21.32 -2.58 7.32
CA ASP A 198 22.35 -3.56 6.93
C ASP A 198 21.96 -5.02 7.26
N THR A 199 20.79 -5.23 7.85
CA THR A 199 20.28 -6.55 8.18
C THR A 199 19.67 -7.18 6.91
N PRO A 200 20.20 -8.32 6.45
CA PRO A 200 19.63 -9.04 5.32
C PRO A 200 18.24 -9.54 5.70
N VAL A 201 17.21 -9.07 4.99
CA VAL A 201 15.85 -9.64 5.10
C VAL A 201 15.74 -10.77 4.10
N MET A 202 15.39 -11.96 4.58
CA MET A 202 15.11 -13.13 3.75
C MET A 202 13.80 -12.88 2.99
N ILE A 203 13.89 -12.62 1.70
CA ILE A 203 12.72 -12.66 0.81
C ILE A 203 12.57 -14.10 0.31
N GLY A 204 11.34 -14.61 0.32
CA GLY A 204 11.04 -15.98 -0.06
C GLY A 204 11.78 -16.44 -1.32
N GLY A 205 12.60 -17.49 -1.21
CA GLY A 205 13.46 -17.99 -2.28
C GLY A 205 14.97 -17.83 -2.04
N GLY A 206 15.41 -17.28 -0.91
CA GLY A 206 16.83 -17.27 -0.52
C GLY A 206 17.68 -16.14 -1.09
N SER A 207 17.09 -15.14 -1.71
CA SER A 207 17.80 -13.93 -2.15
C SER A 207 17.81 -12.89 -1.02
N TYR A 208 19.02 -12.49 -0.60
CA TYR A 208 19.21 -11.35 0.31
C TYR A 208 19.15 -10.07 -0.50
N ALA A 209 18.04 -9.33 -0.44
CA ALA A 209 18.01 -7.96 -0.89
C ALA A 209 18.25 -7.04 0.32
N LYS A 210 19.08 -5.99 0.16
CA LYS A 210 19.09 -4.87 1.10
C LYS A 210 17.67 -4.29 1.11
N SER A 211 16.94 -4.52 2.18
CA SER A 211 15.55 -4.13 2.28
C SER A 211 15.46 -2.61 2.38
N LEU A 212 14.87 -1.99 1.38
CA LEU A 212 14.29 -0.66 1.54
C LEU A 212 13.18 -0.80 2.58
N VAL A 213 13.23 0.00 3.64
CA VAL A 213 12.24 -0.05 4.70
C VAL A 213 10.99 0.68 4.22
N PRO A 214 9.95 -0.04 3.72
CA PRO A 214 8.83 0.57 3.01
C PRO A 214 7.91 1.40 3.90
N TYR A 215 8.00 1.24 5.23
CA TYR A 215 7.09 1.93 6.13
C TYR A 215 7.44 3.41 6.36
N TYR A 216 8.69 3.83 6.17
CA TYR A 216 9.01 5.26 6.15
C TYR A 216 8.44 5.95 4.91
N ASP A 217 8.60 5.35 3.72
CA ASP A 217 7.98 5.88 2.51
C ASP A 217 6.44 5.90 2.63
N LEU A 218 5.84 4.84 3.19
CA LEU A 218 4.41 4.81 3.44
C LEU A 218 3.95 5.92 4.38
N CYS A 219 4.69 6.17 5.47
CA CYS A 219 4.39 7.23 6.40
C CYS A 219 4.52 8.62 5.74
N LEU A 220 5.59 8.88 4.99
CA LEU A 220 5.76 10.12 4.23
C LEU A 220 4.61 10.34 3.24
N MET A 221 4.26 9.31 2.45
CA MET A 221 3.13 9.38 1.51
C MET A 221 1.80 9.72 2.22
N SER A 222 1.58 9.19 3.42
CA SER A 222 0.36 9.46 4.20
C SER A 222 0.30 10.88 4.77
N LEU A 223 1.44 11.56 4.90
CA LEU A 223 1.55 12.94 5.38
C LEU A 223 1.49 13.98 4.26
N CYS A 224 1.49 13.56 2.99
CA CYS A 224 1.32 14.44 1.84
C CYS A 224 -0.15 14.84 1.61
N ASN A 225 -0.37 15.88 0.76
CA ASN A 225 -1.69 16.44 0.45
C ASN A 225 -2.10 16.19 -1.01
N GLY A 226 -1.75 15.05 -1.54
CA GLY A 226 -2.07 14.62 -2.91
C GLY A 226 -1.10 13.56 -3.38
N ALA A 227 -1.42 12.88 -4.49
CA ALA A 227 -0.62 11.76 -4.96
C ALA A 227 -0.73 11.50 -6.46
N ILE A 228 0.36 11.02 -7.04
CA ILE A 228 0.37 10.21 -8.25
C ILE A 228 0.91 8.83 -7.85
N ILE A 229 0.03 7.82 -7.87
CA ILE A 229 0.38 6.48 -7.40
C ILE A 229 0.78 5.56 -8.56
N ALA A 230 1.73 4.68 -8.30
CA ALA A 230 2.04 3.55 -9.17
C ALA A 230 1.05 2.39 -8.97
N ASN A 231 1.15 1.35 -9.80
CA ASN A 231 0.47 0.06 -9.60
C ASN A 231 1.08 -0.72 -8.41
N SER A 232 0.92 -0.15 -7.22
CA SER A 232 1.49 -0.63 -5.97
C SER A 232 0.53 -0.45 -4.81
N SER A 233 0.20 -1.53 -4.13
CA SER A 233 -0.62 -1.50 -2.91
C SER A 233 -0.03 -0.60 -1.82
N LEU A 234 1.31 -0.41 -1.79
CA LEU A 234 1.95 0.50 -0.85
C LEU A 234 1.53 1.96 -1.09
N SER A 235 1.64 2.45 -2.33
CA SER A 235 1.23 3.83 -2.64
C SER A 235 -0.28 4.03 -2.64
N TRP A 236 -1.06 2.99 -2.91
CA TRP A 236 -2.50 3.02 -2.70
C TRP A 236 -2.82 3.37 -1.24
N TRP A 237 -2.21 2.65 -0.29
CA TRP A 237 -2.38 2.93 1.13
C TRP A 237 -1.81 4.28 1.56
N GLY A 238 -0.66 4.68 1.02
CA GLY A 238 -0.08 6.00 1.26
C GLY A 238 -1.06 7.12 0.90
N ALA A 239 -1.77 6.99 -0.22
CA ALA A 239 -2.79 7.94 -0.66
C ALA A 239 -4.10 7.84 0.15
N TRP A 240 -4.53 6.62 0.49
CA TRP A 240 -5.77 6.40 1.24
C TRP A 240 -5.68 6.96 2.67
N LEU A 241 -4.54 6.79 3.32
CA LEU A 241 -4.30 7.28 4.69
C LEU A 241 -4.16 8.80 4.80
N GLN A 242 -4.00 9.54 3.70
CA GLN A 242 -3.94 11.00 3.73
C GLN A 242 -5.22 11.60 4.33
N THR A 243 -5.06 12.62 5.17
CA THR A 243 -6.16 13.26 5.92
C THR A 243 -6.65 14.59 5.31
N ALA A 244 -5.93 15.15 4.34
CA ALA A 244 -6.35 16.38 3.67
C ALA A 244 -7.71 16.19 2.97
N SER A 245 -8.66 17.10 3.24
CA SER A 245 -10.03 17.01 2.72
C SER A 245 -10.15 17.27 1.22
N ASP A 246 -9.20 18.00 0.66
CA ASP A 246 -9.12 18.39 -0.75
C ASP A 246 -8.04 17.63 -1.52
N LYS A 247 -7.55 16.53 -0.95
CA LYS A 247 -6.52 15.70 -1.59
C LYS A 247 -6.96 15.24 -2.97
N LYS A 248 -6.05 15.37 -3.93
CA LYS A 248 -6.21 14.84 -5.28
C LYS A 248 -5.32 13.61 -5.46
N ILE A 249 -5.92 12.49 -5.81
CA ILE A 249 -5.18 11.24 -6.03
C ILE A 249 -5.32 10.85 -7.50
N VAL A 250 -4.20 10.65 -8.17
CA VAL A 250 -4.09 10.25 -9.58
C VAL A 250 -3.53 8.85 -9.66
N CYS A 251 -4.22 7.98 -10.39
CA CYS A 251 -3.88 6.58 -10.58
C CYS A 251 -3.58 6.29 -12.04
N GLN A 252 -2.63 5.41 -12.30
CA GLN A 252 -2.41 4.90 -13.65
C GLN A 252 -3.43 3.82 -14.03
N ASP A 253 -3.81 3.76 -15.31
CA ASP A 253 -4.55 2.66 -15.94
C ASP A 253 -3.82 2.23 -17.21
N PRO A 254 -3.57 0.92 -17.39
CA PRO A 254 -4.01 -0.21 -16.56
C PRO A 254 -3.16 -0.43 -15.30
N TRP A 255 -3.75 -1.07 -14.28
CA TRP A 255 -3.02 -1.56 -13.10
C TRP A 255 -2.21 -2.81 -13.43
N TYR A 256 -2.81 -3.73 -14.16
CA TYR A 256 -2.17 -4.95 -14.65
C TYR A 256 -1.97 -4.92 -16.16
N GLY A 257 -0.87 -5.50 -16.60
CA GLY A 257 -0.58 -5.68 -18.03
C GLY A 257 -1.35 -6.86 -18.67
N PRO A 258 -1.15 -7.09 -19.98
CA PRO A 258 -1.94 -8.05 -20.74
C PRO A 258 -1.86 -9.49 -20.22
N LYS A 259 -0.78 -9.89 -19.54
CA LYS A 259 -0.66 -11.24 -18.95
C LYS A 259 -1.48 -11.43 -17.69
N LEU A 260 -1.99 -10.37 -17.08
CA LEU A 260 -2.88 -10.38 -15.93
C LEU A 260 -4.22 -9.70 -16.22
N ALA A 261 -4.61 -9.60 -17.50
CA ALA A 261 -5.85 -8.93 -17.93
C ALA A 261 -7.14 -9.60 -17.41
N SER A 262 -7.05 -10.84 -16.92
CA SER A 262 -8.16 -11.52 -16.26
C SER A 262 -8.45 -10.96 -14.86
N ASN A 263 -7.50 -10.23 -14.25
CA ASN A 263 -7.67 -9.64 -12.95
C ASN A 263 -8.52 -8.37 -13.07
N ASN A 264 -9.79 -8.48 -12.70
CA ASN A 264 -10.71 -7.36 -12.77
C ASN A 264 -10.44 -6.33 -11.66
N THR A 265 -10.00 -5.15 -12.05
CA THR A 265 -9.61 -4.07 -11.13
C THR A 265 -10.67 -2.96 -10.98
N LYS A 266 -11.91 -3.22 -11.40
CA LYS A 266 -13.00 -2.20 -11.40
C LYS A 266 -13.26 -1.57 -10.01
N ASP A 267 -13.01 -2.32 -8.94
CA ASP A 267 -13.26 -1.91 -7.55
C ASP A 267 -11.98 -1.51 -6.80
N LEU A 268 -10.83 -1.52 -7.48
CA LEU A 268 -9.52 -1.26 -6.86
C LEU A 268 -9.39 0.18 -6.39
N TYR A 269 -9.83 1.13 -7.22
CA TYR A 269 -9.71 2.54 -6.89
C TYR A 269 -10.98 3.08 -6.25
N PRO A 270 -10.88 3.87 -5.16
CA PRO A 270 -11.99 4.68 -4.67
C PRO A 270 -12.58 5.55 -5.78
N GLU A 271 -13.89 5.74 -5.79
CA GLU A 271 -14.60 6.49 -6.84
C GLU A 271 -14.14 7.95 -6.97
N SER A 272 -13.61 8.52 -5.89
CA SER A 272 -13.09 9.90 -5.88
C SER A 272 -11.71 10.06 -6.52
N TRP A 273 -11.02 8.96 -6.87
CA TRP A 273 -9.68 9.01 -7.43
C TRP A 273 -9.72 9.21 -8.95
N ILE A 274 -8.73 9.91 -9.49
CA ILE A 274 -8.63 10.22 -10.90
C ILE A 274 -7.81 9.14 -11.58
N VAL A 275 -8.39 8.51 -12.60
CA VAL A 275 -7.72 7.45 -13.36
C VAL A 275 -7.21 8.00 -14.69
N GLU A 276 -5.90 7.90 -14.93
CA GLU A 276 -5.22 8.39 -16.14
C GLU A 276 -4.56 7.25 -16.90
N LYS A 277 -4.76 7.20 -18.21
CA LYS A 277 -4.14 6.17 -19.07
C LYS A 277 -2.65 6.45 -19.27
N ILE A 278 -1.83 5.39 -19.19
CA ILE A 278 -0.41 5.43 -19.52
C ILE A 278 -0.16 5.11 -20.98
#